data_788e8dc44ec7a9d099c4b8d31806e589
#
_entry.id   788e8dc44ec7a9d099c4b8d31806e589
#
_cell.length_a   1.000
_cell.length_b   1.000
_cell.length_c   1.000
_cell.angle_alpha   90.00
_cell.angle_beta   90.00
_cell.angle_gamma   90.00
#
_symmetry.space_group_name_H-M   'P 1'
#
loop_
_entity.id
_entity.type
_entity.pdbx_description
1 polymer ?
#
loop_
_entity_poly.entity_id
_entity_poly.type
_entity_poly.pdbx_seq_one_letter_code
_entity_poly.pdbx_strand_id
1 'polypeptide(L)'
;MFRCADERQYEDRKILKEVIHMTDKEYMESLAKENMKESVDSFAVGDTVRVLSKVKEGNRERTQAFEGVVIKRQNGGVHETFTVRKNSSGCGVEKTWPLHSPILESITVIRRGKVRRARLTYLRERTGKAAKVKEVLR
;
A
#
# COMPACT_ATOMS: atom_id res chain seq x y z
N MET A 1 -26.54 31.54 23.85
CA MET A 1 -25.54 30.47 23.83
C MET A 1 -26.14 29.18 23.21
N PHE A 2 -26.78 29.26 22.01
CA PHE A 2 -27.51 28.15 21.35
C PHE A 2 -27.38 28.20 19.81
N ARG A 3 -26.19 28.47 19.27
CA ARG A 3 -25.97 28.51 17.80
C ARG A 3 -25.19 27.31 17.23
N CYS A 4 -24.51 26.51 18.04
CA CYS A 4 -23.65 25.43 17.51
C CYS A 4 -24.35 24.10 17.22
N ALA A 5 -25.59 23.91 17.66
CA ALA A 5 -26.32 22.65 17.39
C ALA A 5 -27.06 22.69 16.04
N ASP A 6 -27.48 23.86 15.62
CA ASP A 6 -28.31 24.04 14.41
C ASP A 6 -27.47 23.98 13.11
N GLU A 7 -26.24 24.48 13.16
CA GLU A 7 -25.30 24.42 12.01
C GLU A 7 -24.88 22.99 11.67
N ARG A 8 -24.61 22.16 12.68
CA ARG A 8 -24.29 20.72 12.45
C ARG A 8 -25.47 19.96 11.88
N GLN A 9 -26.68 20.17 12.36
CA GLN A 9 -27.87 19.54 11.79
C GLN A 9 -28.17 20.00 10.37
N TYR A 10 -27.83 21.24 10.02
CA TYR A 10 -27.98 21.73 8.66
C TYR A 10 -26.99 21.12 7.69
N GLU A 11 -25.72 20.97 8.10
CA GLU A 11 -24.67 20.31 7.31
C GLU A 11 -25.00 18.81 7.13
N ASP A 12 -25.42 18.12 8.18
CA ASP A 12 -25.82 16.71 8.10
C ASP A 12 -26.99 16.50 7.14
N ARG A 13 -27.98 17.41 7.13
CA ARG A 13 -29.11 17.34 6.19
C ARG A 13 -28.70 17.63 4.75
N LYS A 14 -27.69 18.49 4.55
CA LYS A 14 -27.17 18.79 3.22
C LYS A 14 -26.38 17.60 2.67
N ILE A 15 -25.53 17.01 3.49
CA ILE A 15 -24.78 15.79 3.16
C ILE A 15 -25.74 14.63 2.85
N LEU A 16 -26.80 14.47 3.65
CA LEU A 16 -27.81 13.43 3.42
C LEU A 16 -28.54 13.62 2.08
N LYS A 17 -28.85 14.86 1.70
CA LYS A 17 -29.50 15.16 0.41
C LYS A 17 -28.59 14.92 -0.78
N GLU A 18 -27.29 15.21 -0.66
CA GLU A 18 -26.30 14.94 -1.69
C GLU A 18 -26.09 13.43 -1.90
N VAL A 19 -26.01 12.67 -0.81
CA VAL A 19 -25.85 11.19 -0.85
C VAL A 19 -27.07 10.50 -1.47
N ILE A 20 -28.29 10.99 -1.24
CA ILE A 20 -29.53 10.42 -1.81
C ILE A 20 -29.59 10.59 -3.35
N HIS A 21 -28.87 11.58 -3.91
CA HIS A 21 -28.87 11.84 -5.35
C HIS A 21 -27.65 11.24 -6.07
N MET A 22 -26.66 10.71 -5.31
CA MET A 22 -25.49 10.05 -5.89
C MET A 22 -25.83 8.64 -6.38
N THR A 23 -25.30 8.26 -7.54
CA THR A 23 -25.35 6.87 -7.98
C THR A 23 -24.46 6.01 -7.08
N ASP A 24 -24.77 4.73 -6.93
CA ASP A 24 -23.97 3.79 -6.11
C ASP A 24 -22.48 3.82 -6.50
N LYS A 25 -22.19 4.04 -7.78
CA LYS A 25 -20.82 4.15 -8.28
C LYS A 25 -20.11 5.40 -7.78
N GLU A 26 -20.75 6.56 -7.85
CA GLU A 26 -20.20 7.84 -7.38
C GLU A 26 -19.97 7.82 -5.87
N TYR A 27 -20.88 7.20 -5.12
CA TYR A 27 -20.74 7.00 -3.69
C TYR A 27 -19.53 6.12 -3.36
N MET A 28 -19.35 5.00 -4.05
CA MET A 28 -18.18 4.13 -3.88
C MET A 28 -16.87 4.83 -4.27
N GLU A 29 -16.87 5.65 -5.31
CA GLU A 29 -15.70 6.44 -5.72
C GLU A 29 -15.34 7.54 -4.69
N SER A 30 -16.32 8.17 -4.06
CA SER A 30 -16.10 9.17 -3.01
C SER A 30 -15.46 8.53 -1.77
N LEU A 31 -16.01 7.41 -1.29
CA LEU A 31 -15.44 6.64 -0.19
C LEU A 31 -14.02 6.12 -0.50
N ALA A 32 -13.81 5.75 -1.76
CA ALA A 32 -12.50 5.33 -2.21
C ALA A 32 -11.47 6.45 -2.12
N LYS A 33 -11.83 7.68 -2.50
CA LYS A 33 -10.95 8.85 -2.42
C LYS A 33 -10.59 9.22 -0.98
N GLU A 34 -11.55 9.17 -0.06
CA GLU A 34 -11.33 9.46 1.36
C GLU A 34 -10.33 8.48 2.01
N ASN A 35 -10.35 7.21 1.58
CA ASN A 35 -9.47 6.17 2.11
C ASN A 35 -8.08 6.11 1.43
N MET A 36 -7.82 6.95 0.43
CA MET A 36 -6.50 7.03 -0.19
C MET A 36 -5.54 7.85 0.67
N LYS A 37 -4.32 7.35 0.85
CA LYS A 37 -3.23 8.12 1.43
C LYS A 37 -2.81 9.23 0.47
N GLU A 38 -2.66 10.44 0.96
CA GLU A 38 -2.27 11.62 0.18
C GLU A 38 -0.85 11.49 -0.38
N SER A 39 0.05 10.90 0.38
CA SER A 39 1.44 10.71 -0.04
C SER A 39 1.88 9.26 0.12
N VAL A 40 2.39 8.69 -0.95
CA VAL A 40 3.03 7.37 -0.97
C VAL A 40 4.36 7.50 -1.67
N ASP A 41 5.41 6.96 -1.07
CA ASP A 41 6.75 6.95 -1.68
C ASP A 41 6.71 6.26 -3.05
N SER A 42 7.33 6.90 -4.04
CA SER A 42 7.38 6.36 -5.39
C SER A 42 8.39 5.22 -5.48
N PHE A 43 7.89 4.01 -5.65
CA PHE A 43 8.68 2.80 -5.89
C PHE A 43 8.15 2.03 -7.10
N ALA A 44 9.02 1.24 -7.71
CA ALA A 44 8.70 0.43 -8.89
C ALA A 44 8.91 -1.07 -8.62
N VAL A 45 8.39 -1.89 -9.53
CA VAL A 45 8.67 -3.33 -9.52
C VAL A 45 10.18 -3.54 -9.76
N GLY A 46 10.80 -4.40 -8.94
CA GLY A 46 12.24 -4.65 -8.97
C GLY A 46 13.04 -3.86 -7.94
N ASP A 47 12.46 -2.82 -7.34
CA ASP A 47 13.13 -2.09 -6.28
C ASP A 47 13.21 -2.92 -5.00
N THR A 48 14.30 -2.72 -4.26
CA THR A 48 14.43 -3.25 -2.91
C THR A 48 13.88 -2.23 -1.94
N VAL A 49 12.83 -2.60 -1.23
CA VAL A 49 12.13 -1.73 -0.30
C VAL A 49 12.15 -2.27 1.12
N ARG A 50 12.15 -1.37 2.09
CA ARG A 50 11.88 -1.65 3.49
C ARG A 50 10.47 -1.17 3.80
N VAL A 51 9.61 -2.09 4.16
CA VAL A 51 8.22 -1.83 4.54
C VAL A 51 8.10 -1.92 6.06
N LEU A 52 7.65 -0.85 6.68
CA LEU A 52 7.30 -0.84 8.11
C LEU A 52 5.80 -1.08 8.25
N SER A 53 5.44 -2.18 8.89
CA SER A 53 4.04 -2.54 9.12
C SER A 53 3.76 -2.67 10.61
N LYS A 54 2.64 -2.10 11.05
CA LYS A 54 2.14 -2.25 12.41
C LYS A 54 1.55 -3.64 12.59
N VAL A 55 1.94 -4.32 13.66
CA VAL A 55 1.40 -5.63 14.05
C VAL A 55 0.81 -5.48 15.44
N LYS A 56 -0.46 -5.85 15.58
CA LYS A 56 -1.16 -5.87 16.86
C LYS A 56 -1.18 -7.28 17.40
N GLU A 57 -0.59 -7.46 18.55
CA GLU A 57 -0.50 -8.74 19.27
C GLU A 57 -1.19 -8.60 20.64
N GLY A 58 -2.47 -8.97 20.70
CA GLY A 58 -3.29 -8.74 21.89
C GLY A 58 -3.39 -7.24 22.22
N ASN A 59 -2.87 -6.84 23.38
CA ASN A 59 -2.88 -5.43 23.82
C ASN A 59 -1.62 -4.64 23.46
N ARG A 60 -0.66 -5.27 22.76
CA ARG A 60 0.59 -4.61 22.33
C ARG A 60 0.60 -4.37 20.84
N GLU A 61 1.07 -3.19 20.47
CA GLU A 61 1.33 -2.84 19.07
C GLU A 61 2.84 -2.71 18.90
N ARG A 62 3.35 -3.31 17.84
CA ARG A 62 4.76 -3.18 17.45
C ARG A 62 4.89 -2.96 15.95
N THR A 63 5.93 -2.24 15.55
CA THR A 63 6.29 -2.05 14.15
C THR A 63 7.23 -3.17 13.72
N GLN A 64 6.90 -3.84 12.63
CA GLN A 64 7.72 -4.86 12.00
C GLN A 64 8.29 -4.37 10.69
N ALA A 65 9.60 -4.42 10.53
CA ALA A 65 10.28 -4.14 9.28
C ALA A 65 10.35 -5.39 8.40
N PHE A 66 10.00 -5.23 7.12
CA PHE A 66 10.13 -6.27 6.11
C PHE A 66 10.92 -5.72 4.93
N GLU A 67 12.12 -6.25 4.69
CA GLU A 67 12.98 -5.83 3.59
C GLU A 67 12.98 -6.89 2.49
N GLY A 68 12.80 -6.45 1.25
CA GLY A 68 12.80 -7.36 0.12
C GLY A 68 12.62 -6.67 -1.21
N VAL A 69 12.54 -7.45 -2.26
CA VAL A 69 12.34 -6.98 -3.64
C VAL A 69 10.86 -6.97 -3.98
N VAL A 70 10.38 -5.90 -4.58
CA VAL A 70 9.01 -5.79 -5.09
C VAL A 70 8.86 -6.67 -6.33
N ILE A 71 8.03 -7.72 -6.23
CA ILE A 71 7.78 -8.66 -7.32
C ILE A 71 6.72 -8.14 -8.27
N LYS A 72 5.65 -7.56 -7.74
CA LYS A 72 4.50 -7.10 -8.50
C LYS A 72 3.79 -5.95 -7.83
N ARG A 73 3.16 -5.11 -8.65
CA ARG A 73 2.10 -4.16 -8.28
C ARG A 73 0.86 -4.51 -9.09
N GLN A 74 -0.30 -4.48 -8.50
CA GLN A 74 -1.57 -4.84 -9.12
C GLN A 74 -2.65 -3.86 -8.73
N ASN A 75 -3.64 -3.76 -9.61
CA ASN A 75 -4.79 -2.88 -9.48
C ASN A 75 -4.39 -1.39 -9.49
N GLY A 76 -5.33 -0.51 -9.17
CA GLY A 76 -5.12 0.92 -9.11
C GLY A 76 -6.06 1.56 -8.08
N GLY A 77 -5.79 2.80 -7.72
CA GLY A 77 -6.54 3.52 -6.71
C GLY A 77 -6.45 2.83 -5.35
N VAL A 78 -7.56 2.82 -4.61
CA VAL A 78 -7.62 2.24 -3.25
C VAL A 78 -7.28 0.75 -3.22
N HIS A 79 -7.62 0.02 -4.29
CA HIS A 79 -7.39 -1.43 -4.39
C HIS A 79 -5.96 -1.80 -4.82
N GLU A 80 -5.07 -0.82 -4.93
CA GLU A 80 -3.70 -1.10 -5.31
C GLU A 80 -2.97 -1.92 -4.25
N THR A 81 -2.36 -3.03 -4.70
CA THR A 81 -1.59 -3.94 -3.85
C THR A 81 -0.21 -4.15 -4.41
N PHE A 82 0.76 -4.34 -3.54
CA PHE A 82 2.12 -4.70 -3.92
C PHE A 82 2.61 -5.90 -3.11
N THR A 83 3.45 -6.72 -3.75
CA THR A 83 4.01 -7.93 -3.14
C THR A 83 5.52 -7.79 -3.06
N VAL A 84 6.06 -8.01 -1.87
CA VAL A 84 7.51 -7.99 -1.62
C VAL A 84 7.97 -9.41 -1.28
N ARG A 85 9.09 -9.81 -1.88
CA ARG A 85 9.76 -11.09 -1.63
C ARG A 85 11.06 -10.88 -0.89
N LYS A 86 11.22 -11.63 0.17
CA LYS A 86 12.44 -11.73 0.97
C LYS A 86 12.92 -13.18 0.95
N ASN A 87 14.23 -13.39 0.89
CA ASN A 87 14.82 -14.69 1.18
C ASN A 87 15.31 -14.70 2.62
N SER A 88 14.76 -15.58 3.43
CA SER A 88 15.13 -15.74 4.85
C SER A 88 15.62 -17.17 5.06
N SER A 89 16.92 -17.32 5.37
CA SER A 89 17.52 -18.62 5.67
C SER A 89 17.25 -19.70 4.61
N GLY A 90 17.32 -19.33 3.34
CA GLY A 90 17.04 -20.24 2.23
C GLY A 90 15.57 -20.37 1.82
N CYS A 91 14.65 -19.92 2.66
CA CYS A 91 13.21 -19.91 2.36
C CYS A 91 12.79 -18.58 1.78
N GLY A 92 12.10 -18.61 0.62
CA GLY A 92 11.51 -17.43 0.01
C GLY A 92 10.18 -17.08 0.66
N VAL A 93 10.10 -15.91 1.30
CA VAL A 93 8.88 -15.40 1.94
C VAL A 93 8.32 -14.27 1.10
N GLU A 94 7.05 -14.34 0.77
CA GLU A 94 6.32 -13.29 0.06
C GLU A 94 5.20 -12.74 0.94
N LYS A 95 5.08 -11.42 0.96
CA LYS A 95 3.99 -10.74 1.66
C LYS A 95 3.39 -9.69 0.76
N THR A 96 2.06 -9.65 0.72
CA THR A 96 1.30 -8.67 -0.07
C THR A 96 0.61 -7.70 0.88
N TRP A 97 0.67 -6.42 0.55
CA TRP A 97 -0.02 -5.36 1.28
C TRP A 97 -0.85 -4.50 0.34
N PRO A 98 -2.02 -4.05 0.77
CA PRO A 98 -2.71 -2.93 0.14
C PRO A 98 -1.91 -1.66 0.36
N LEU A 99 -1.74 -0.85 -0.69
CA LEU A 99 -0.90 0.35 -0.65
C LEU A 99 -1.43 1.40 0.34
N HIS A 100 -2.74 1.59 0.37
CA HIS A 100 -3.41 2.58 1.20
C HIS A 100 -3.83 2.05 2.58
N SER A 101 -3.40 0.85 2.97
CA SER A 101 -3.73 0.27 4.27
C SER A 101 -3.18 1.11 5.43
N PRO A 102 -3.96 1.34 6.51
CA PRO A 102 -3.49 2.00 7.73
C PRO A 102 -2.43 1.18 8.50
N ILE A 103 -2.33 -0.12 8.22
CA ILE A 103 -1.31 -1.01 8.80
C ILE A 103 0.09 -0.64 8.30
N LEU A 104 0.20 -0.05 7.09
CA LEU A 104 1.46 0.42 6.55
C LEU A 104 1.82 1.78 7.15
N GLU A 105 2.95 1.82 7.85
CA GLU A 105 3.50 3.05 8.42
C GLU A 105 4.34 3.80 7.40
N SER A 106 5.33 3.14 6.80
CA SER A 106 6.16 3.72 5.76
C SER A 106 6.74 2.67 4.81
N ILE A 107 7.08 3.11 3.60
CA ILE A 107 7.75 2.32 2.57
C ILE A 107 8.99 3.09 2.15
N THR A 108 10.17 2.60 2.46
CA THR A 108 11.43 3.25 2.10
C THR A 108 12.14 2.46 1.00
N VAL A 109 12.52 3.13 -0.09
CA VAL A 109 13.29 2.52 -1.18
C VAL A 109 14.76 2.50 -0.79
N ILE A 110 15.35 1.30 -0.64
CA ILE A 110 16.75 1.10 -0.32
C ILE A 110 17.62 1.13 -1.58
N ARG A 111 17.14 0.41 -2.63
CA ARG A 111 17.85 0.31 -3.92
C ARG A 111 16.86 0.31 -5.06
N ARG A 112 17.20 0.98 -6.14
CA ARG A 112 16.41 0.95 -7.36
C ARG A 112 16.88 -0.14 -8.30
N GLY A 113 15.96 -0.99 -8.76
CA GLY A 113 16.25 -2.13 -9.59
C GLY A 113 15.90 -1.89 -11.06
N LYS A 114 16.78 -2.29 -11.99
CA LYS A 114 16.50 -2.26 -13.43
C LYS A 114 15.86 -3.58 -13.86
N VAL A 115 14.59 -3.54 -14.22
CA VAL A 115 13.84 -4.70 -14.69
C VAL A 115 13.10 -4.39 -16.00
N ARG A 116 12.86 -5.43 -16.82
CA ARG A 116 12.12 -5.32 -18.09
C ARG A 116 10.69 -5.82 -17.98
N ARG A 117 10.38 -6.56 -16.92
CA ARG A 117 9.08 -7.22 -16.71
C ARG A 117 8.29 -6.53 -15.62
N ALA A 118 6.98 -6.41 -15.82
CA ALA A 118 6.07 -5.86 -14.82
C ALA A 118 5.81 -6.84 -13.64
N ARG A 119 6.08 -8.13 -13.83
CA ARG A 119 5.97 -9.15 -12.77
C ARG A 119 7.21 -10.02 -12.75
N LEU A 120 7.80 -10.20 -11.58
CA LEU A 120 9.07 -10.90 -11.38
C LEU A 120 8.87 -12.27 -10.75
N THR A 121 7.90 -13.05 -11.24
CA THR A 121 7.58 -14.38 -10.71
C THR A 121 8.73 -15.37 -10.85
N TYR A 122 9.60 -15.19 -11.85
CA TYR A 122 10.79 -16.01 -12.07
C TYR A 122 11.79 -16.00 -10.91
N LEU A 123 11.71 -15.00 -10.01
CA LEU A 123 12.54 -14.95 -8.81
C LEU A 123 12.20 -16.06 -7.81
N ARG A 124 11.06 -16.72 -7.95
CA ARG A 124 10.68 -17.86 -7.12
C ARG A 124 11.54 -19.08 -7.37
N GLU A 125 11.91 -19.30 -8.63
CA GLU A 125 12.69 -20.43 -9.09
C GLU A 125 14.19 -20.19 -8.97
N ARG A 126 14.60 -18.90 -8.93
CA ARG A 126 16.01 -18.54 -8.92
C ARG A 126 16.51 -18.36 -7.50
N THR A 127 17.73 -18.87 -7.24
CA THR A 127 18.42 -18.76 -5.96
C THR A 127 19.82 -18.14 -6.12
N GLY A 128 20.37 -17.65 -5.04
CA GLY A 128 21.73 -17.11 -4.99
C GLY A 128 21.94 -15.89 -5.90
N LYS A 129 23.02 -15.90 -6.69
CA LYS A 129 23.40 -14.78 -7.57
C LYS A 129 22.38 -14.51 -8.68
N ALA A 130 21.70 -15.53 -9.18
CA ALA A 130 20.68 -15.41 -10.25
C ALA A 130 19.40 -14.74 -9.79
N ALA A 131 19.12 -14.67 -8.49
CA ALA A 131 17.98 -14.01 -7.89
C ALA A 131 18.22 -12.51 -7.63
N LYS A 132 19.45 -12.02 -7.79
CA LYS A 132 19.74 -10.59 -7.58
C LYS A 132 19.27 -9.77 -8.78
N VAL A 133 18.47 -8.74 -8.50
CA VAL A 133 18.08 -7.73 -9.48
C VAL A 133 19.25 -6.76 -9.68
N LYS A 134 19.52 -6.40 -10.94
CA LYS A 134 20.58 -5.41 -11.26
C LYS A 134 20.16 -4.04 -10.73
N GLU A 135 21.07 -3.36 -10.08
CA GLU A 135 20.87 -2.01 -9.56
C GLU A 135 21.01 -0.96 -10.67
N VAL A 136 20.21 0.09 -10.61
CA VAL A 136 20.39 1.28 -11.44
C VAL A 136 21.45 2.14 -10.76
N LEU A 137 22.66 2.13 -11.27
CA LEU A 137 23.69 3.09 -10.89
C LEU A 137 23.32 4.44 -11.49
N ARG A 138 23.19 5.46 -10.64
CA ARG A 138 23.05 6.86 -11.04
C ARG A 138 24.41 7.49 -11.15
#